data_0afd31d606f89d7e992874817fceda71
#
_entry.id   0afd31d606f89d7e992874817fceda71
#
_cell.length_a   1.000
_cell.length_b   1.000
_cell.length_c   1.000
_cell.angle_alpha   90.00
_cell.angle_beta   90.00
_cell.angle_gamma   90.00
#
_symmetry.space_group_name_H-M   'P 1'
#
loop_
_entity.id
_entity.type
_entity.pdbx_description
1 polymer ?
#
loop_
_entity_poly.entity_id
_entity_poly.type
_entity_poly.pdbx_seq_one_letter_code
_entity_poly.pdbx_strand_id
1 'polypeptide(L)'
;MFKRLRKAAAGICAAAMVLSMTACGSAGDKKVVLHFTHTQSPGSISDLTAQEFKKLVEEKSGGRIEVNIYSNCGLSGGDLTKAIELVQAGNIDIHSCAPPNIANYDKKFYSFWLPFLFPNSDDLLAFCHSDKVHEVVNGWCNDLEMEMLGINNAGSRQISNSKKEITKPEDLKGMNIRVPGANIFIDLYRNYFGANPTAMDFSEVYTSLQQKTIDGQENPIAVFDSSKFAEVQQYVTLWDGVRDTTIWVMSRKTMDRLSPEDRELVKECAAEALDWGNDYLADNEAVIIQKLKDGGTVITELTEEQACAGIYDDYAKSVGQEVIDLFTGGYKN
;
A
#
# COMPACT_ATOMS: atom_id res chain seq x y z
N MET A 1 -44.34 76.04 5.22
CA MET A 1 -42.96 75.57 4.93
C MET A 1 -42.76 74.10 5.23
N PHE A 2 -43.68 73.23 4.77
CA PHE A 2 -43.65 71.76 5.05
C PHE A 2 -44.31 70.93 3.93
N LYS A 3 -43.93 71.15 2.67
CA LYS A 3 -44.46 70.38 1.54
C LYS A 3 -43.45 70.01 0.41
N ARG A 4 -42.12 70.05 0.68
CA ARG A 4 -41.11 69.79 -0.34
C ARG A 4 -40.12 68.65 0.01
N LEU A 5 -40.35 67.89 1.08
CA LEU A 5 -39.45 66.81 1.54
C LEU A 5 -40.00 65.40 1.40
N ARG A 6 -41.06 65.19 0.59
CA ARG A 6 -41.68 63.84 0.42
C ARG A 6 -41.50 63.23 -0.97
N LYS A 7 -40.70 63.81 -1.87
CA LYS A 7 -40.50 63.29 -3.22
C LYS A 7 -39.08 62.82 -3.52
N ALA A 8 -38.13 62.86 -2.57
CA ALA A 8 -36.75 62.38 -2.76
C ALA A 8 -36.46 61.00 -2.13
N ALA A 9 -37.39 60.42 -1.38
CA ALA A 9 -37.18 59.13 -0.69
C ALA A 9 -37.74 57.89 -1.45
N ALA A 10 -38.40 58.08 -2.61
CA ALA A 10 -39.01 57.00 -3.38
C ALA A 10 -38.16 56.50 -4.56
N GLY A 11 -37.00 57.14 -4.84
CA GLY A 11 -36.15 56.80 -5.99
C GLY A 11 -34.93 55.91 -5.67
N ILE A 12 -34.61 55.69 -4.39
CA ILE A 12 -33.38 54.96 -3.98
C ILE A 12 -33.67 53.49 -3.57
N CYS A 13 -34.93 53.13 -3.30
CA CYS A 13 -35.27 51.74 -2.96
C CYS A 13 -35.53 50.82 -4.16
N ALA A 14 -35.59 51.35 -5.39
CA ALA A 14 -35.83 50.53 -6.60
C ALA A 14 -34.58 50.07 -7.31
N ALA A 15 -33.37 50.61 -6.96
CA ALA A 15 -32.11 50.18 -7.56
C ALA A 15 -31.31 49.17 -6.71
N ALA A 16 -31.77 48.83 -5.48
CA ALA A 16 -31.13 47.89 -4.59
C ALA A 16 -31.74 46.47 -4.62
N MET A 17 -32.77 46.20 -5.46
CA MET A 17 -33.46 44.92 -5.55
C MET A 17 -33.18 44.14 -6.84
N VAL A 18 -32.19 44.51 -7.66
CA VAL A 18 -31.83 43.82 -8.90
C VAL A 18 -30.45 43.17 -8.81
N LEU A 19 -29.72 43.29 -7.70
CA LEU A 19 -28.41 42.63 -7.48
C LEU A 19 -28.43 41.45 -6.49
N SER A 20 -29.59 40.90 -6.16
CA SER A 20 -29.71 39.76 -5.23
C SER A 20 -30.42 38.52 -5.82
N MET A 21 -30.38 38.35 -7.15
CA MET A 21 -30.92 37.13 -7.80
C MET A 21 -29.90 36.45 -8.72
N THR A 22 -28.67 36.31 -8.28
CA THR A 22 -27.73 35.31 -8.85
C THR A 22 -27.02 34.53 -7.74
N ALA A 23 -27.72 34.25 -6.65
CA ALA A 23 -27.44 33.10 -5.83
C ALA A 23 -28.42 32.01 -6.26
N CYS A 24 -28.31 31.55 -7.51
CA CYS A 24 -28.76 30.20 -7.83
C CYS A 24 -27.94 29.28 -6.95
N GLY A 25 -28.59 28.73 -5.93
CA GLY A 25 -28.02 27.71 -5.10
C GLY A 25 -27.46 26.59 -5.97
N SER A 26 -26.15 26.44 -6.00
CA SER A 26 -25.58 25.14 -6.20
C SER A 26 -26.29 24.25 -5.18
N ALA A 27 -27.04 23.26 -5.65
CA ALA A 27 -27.44 22.14 -4.80
C ALA A 27 -26.16 21.75 -4.06
N GLY A 28 -26.12 21.92 -2.74
CA GLY A 28 -24.92 21.70 -1.97
C GLY A 28 -24.42 20.31 -2.33
N ASP A 29 -23.26 20.26 -2.98
CA ASP A 29 -22.62 19.01 -3.32
C ASP A 29 -22.50 18.24 -2.01
N LYS A 30 -23.17 17.06 -1.95
CA LYS A 30 -23.12 16.21 -0.77
C LYS A 30 -21.66 15.90 -0.52
N LYS A 31 -21.14 16.32 0.64
CA LYS A 31 -19.78 16.00 1.06
C LYS A 31 -19.58 14.49 0.96
N VAL A 32 -18.59 14.06 0.20
CA VAL A 32 -18.20 12.68 0.07
C VAL A 32 -17.15 12.40 1.16
N VAL A 33 -17.33 11.31 1.89
CA VAL A 33 -16.33 10.84 2.86
C VAL A 33 -15.81 9.49 2.37
N LEU A 34 -14.49 9.39 2.21
CA LEU A 34 -13.79 8.16 1.84
C LEU A 34 -13.06 7.60 3.06
N HIS A 35 -13.31 6.35 3.37
CA HIS A 35 -12.63 5.60 4.42
C HIS A 35 -11.49 4.79 3.81
N PHE A 36 -10.26 5.20 4.11
CA PHE A 36 -9.04 4.59 3.60
C PHE A 36 -8.35 3.81 4.72
N THR A 37 -8.13 2.52 4.55
CA THR A 37 -7.35 1.71 5.48
C THR A 37 -6.09 1.17 4.83
N HIS A 38 -5.04 0.97 5.64
CA HIS A 38 -3.79 0.34 5.21
C HIS A 38 -3.25 -0.61 6.27
N THR A 39 -2.33 -1.49 5.87
CA THR A 39 -1.85 -2.61 6.70
C THR A 39 -0.81 -2.23 7.74
N GLN A 40 -0.15 -1.09 7.58
CA GLN A 40 1.03 -0.71 8.37
C GLN A 40 0.69 0.25 9.53
N SER A 41 1.67 0.47 10.41
CA SER A 41 1.55 1.34 11.58
C SER A 41 1.49 2.83 11.19
N PRO A 42 0.97 3.70 12.08
CA PRO A 42 1.06 5.15 11.89
C PRO A 42 2.52 5.61 11.71
N GLY A 43 2.76 6.55 10.80
CA GLY A 43 4.08 7.07 10.46
C GLY A 43 4.92 6.18 9.55
N SER A 44 4.39 5.02 9.11
CA SER A 44 5.02 4.20 8.07
C SER A 44 4.92 4.87 6.70
N ILE A 45 5.69 4.36 5.72
CA ILE A 45 5.60 4.86 4.35
C ILE A 45 4.17 4.76 3.79
N SER A 46 3.44 3.67 4.06
CA SER A 46 2.04 3.53 3.65
C SER A 46 1.13 4.58 4.29
N ASP A 47 1.36 4.92 5.57
CA ASP A 47 0.59 5.97 6.25
C ASP A 47 0.92 7.36 5.68
N LEU A 48 2.20 7.67 5.47
CA LEU A 48 2.62 8.95 4.91
C LEU A 48 2.10 9.16 3.48
N THR A 49 2.15 8.11 2.64
CA THR A 49 1.60 8.15 1.28
C THR A 49 0.08 8.35 1.30
N ALA A 50 -0.63 7.69 2.23
CA ALA A 50 -2.07 7.90 2.41
C ALA A 50 -2.40 9.32 2.91
N GLN A 51 -1.55 9.92 3.75
CA GLN A 51 -1.70 11.32 4.20
C GLN A 51 -1.50 12.31 3.04
N GLU A 52 -0.53 12.06 2.15
CA GLU A 52 -0.34 12.89 0.95
C GLU A 52 -1.56 12.78 0.02
N PHE A 53 -2.07 11.56 -0.22
CA PHE A 53 -3.32 11.36 -0.95
C PHE A 53 -4.49 12.14 -0.35
N LYS A 54 -4.69 12.04 0.97
CA LYS A 54 -5.72 12.80 1.70
C LYS A 54 -5.59 14.29 1.42
N LYS A 55 -4.41 14.84 1.58
CA LYS A 55 -4.11 16.25 1.34
C LYS A 55 -4.48 16.66 -0.09
N LEU A 56 -3.99 15.91 -1.09
CA LEU A 56 -4.26 16.18 -2.50
C LEU A 56 -5.75 16.13 -2.84
N VAL A 57 -6.47 15.12 -2.38
CA VAL A 57 -7.91 14.97 -2.63
C VAL A 57 -8.70 16.11 -1.98
N GLU A 58 -8.43 16.42 -0.72
CA GLU A 58 -9.15 17.47 0.02
C GLU A 58 -8.88 18.85 -0.59
N GLU A 59 -7.62 19.15 -0.97
CA GLU A 59 -7.25 20.40 -1.61
C GLU A 59 -7.85 20.54 -3.02
N LYS A 60 -7.65 19.53 -3.90
CA LYS A 60 -8.10 19.60 -5.30
C LYS A 60 -9.62 19.53 -5.44
N SER A 61 -10.30 18.84 -4.50
CA SER A 61 -11.78 18.83 -4.46
C SER A 61 -12.39 20.09 -3.84
N GLY A 62 -11.55 21.00 -3.29
CA GLY A 62 -12.05 22.15 -2.53
C GLY A 62 -12.83 21.76 -1.27
N GLY A 63 -12.49 20.61 -0.66
CA GLY A 63 -13.12 20.07 0.54
C GLY A 63 -14.44 19.35 0.28
N ARG A 64 -14.83 19.08 -0.98
CA ARG A 64 -16.02 18.28 -1.33
C ARG A 64 -15.82 16.81 -0.95
N ILE A 65 -14.58 16.31 -1.07
CA ILE A 65 -14.20 14.94 -0.68
C ILE A 65 -13.31 15.04 0.55
N GLU A 66 -13.67 14.33 1.61
CA GLU A 66 -12.89 14.14 2.83
C GLU A 66 -12.33 12.72 2.87
N VAL A 67 -11.08 12.54 3.30
CA VAL A 67 -10.47 11.22 3.45
C VAL A 67 -10.14 10.94 4.91
N ASN A 68 -10.66 9.84 5.45
CA ASN A 68 -10.36 9.37 6.80
C ASN A 68 -9.46 8.14 6.74
N ILE A 69 -8.25 8.23 7.31
CA ILE A 69 -7.23 7.19 7.25
C ILE A 69 -7.23 6.34 8.51
N TYR A 70 -7.10 5.03 8.34
CA TYR A 70 -7.10 4.03 9.40
C TYR A 70 -5.92 3.06 9.21
N SER A 71 -4.92 3.20 10.07
CA SER A 71 -3.73 2.34 10.08
C SER A 71 -4.02 0.94 10.64
N ASN A 72 -3.09 -0.02 10.43
CA ASN A 72 -3.14 -1.39 10.99
C ASN A 72 -4.43 -2.14 10.65
N CYS A 73 -5.00 -1.95 9.46
CA CYS A 73 -6.29 -2.52 9.10
C CYS A 73 -7.40 -2.23 10.14
N GLY A 74 -7.40 -1.02 10.74
CA GLY A 74 -8.25 -0.67 11.87
C GLY A 74 -9.74 -0.88 11.61
N LEU A 75 -10.21 -0.72 10.35
CA LEU A 75 -11.62 -0.93 9.98
C LEU A 75 -12.02 -2.42 9.92
N SER A 76 -11.06 -3.34 9.82
CA SER A 76 -11.29 -4.79 9.84
C SER A 76 -10.86 -5.45 11.15
N GLY A 77 -10.41 -4.66 12.13
CA GLY A 77 -9.91 -5.18 13.41
C GLY A 77 -8.52 -5.81 13.31
N GLY A 78 -7.70 -5.42 12.32
CA GLY A 78 -6.36 -5.94 12.09
C GLY A 78 -6.31 -7.13 11.11
N ASP A 79 -7.45 -7.67 10.73
CA ASP A 79 -7.56 -8.82 9.83
C ASP A 79 -7.42 -8.39 8.36
N LEU A 80 -6.36 -8.88 7.70
CA LEU A 80 -6.01 -8.55 6.31
C LEU A 80 -7.03 -9.10 5.30
N THR A 81 -7.49 -10.32 5.49
CA THR A 81 -8.46 -10.99 4.60
C THR A 81 -9.80 -10.28 4.68
N LYS A 82 -10.26 -10.00 5.89
CA LYS A 82 -11.53 -9.28 6.12
C LYS A 82 -11.49 -7.86 5.56
N ALA A 83 -10.33 -7.18 5.52
CA ALA A 83 -10.22 -5.86 4.90
C ALA A 83 -10.61 -5.92 3.42
N ILE A 84 -10.14 -6.91 2.67
CA ILE A 84 -10.51 -7.11 1.26
C ILE A 84 -12.01 -7.37 1.10
N GLU A 85 -12.60 -8.24 1.93
CA GLU A 85 -14.05 -8.49 1.90
C GLU A 85 -14.87 -7.21 2.13
N LEU A 86 -14.42 -6.35 3.04
CA LEU A 86 -15.09 -5.10 3.34
C LEU A 86 -14.98 -4.09 2.18
N VAL A 87 -13.86 -4.09 1.42
CA VAL A 87 -13.73 -3.31 0.19
C VAL A 87 -14.70 -3.81 -0.88
N GLN A 88 -14.74 -5.12 -1.13
CA GLN A 88 -15.68 -5.74 -2.08
C GLN A 88 -17.14 -5.44 -1.71
N ALA A 89 -17.44 -5.44 -0.42
CA ALA A 89 -18.77 -5.11 0.09
C ALA A 89 -19.11 -3.61 0.03
N GLY A 90 -18.14 -2.71 -0.15
CA GLY A 90 -18.32 -1.25 -0.13
C GLY A 90 -18.41 -0.65 1.27
N ASN A 91 -17.93 -1.37 2.30
CA ASN A 91 -17.84 -0.90 3.68
C ASN A 91 -16.52 -0.19 3.99
N ILE A 92 -15.49 -0.48 3.21
CA ILE A 92 -14.23 0.25 3.12
C ILE A 92 -14.16 0.81 1.71
N ASP A 93 -13.83 2.08 1.58
CA ASP A 93 -13.77 2.73 0.27
C ASP A 93 -12.44 2.44 -0.43
N ILE A 94 -11.31 2.59 0.28
CA ILE A 94 -9.96 2.37 -0.26
C ILE A 94 -9.15 1.51 0.72
N HIS A 95 -8.38 0.57 0.18
CA HIS A 95 -7.44 -0.25 0.94
C HIS A 95 -6.07 -0.27 0.26
N SER A 96 -5.01 -0.11 1.05
CA SER A 96 -3.63 -0.24 0.64
C SER A 96 -3.00 -1.45 1.31
N CYS A 97 -2.53 -2.40 0.52
CA CYS A 97 -1.89 -3.62 1.01
C CYS A 97 -0.84 -4.15 0.03
N ALA A 98 -0.02 -5.09 0.46
CA ALA A 98 0.78 -5.87 -0.47
C ALA A 98 -0.14 -6.73 -1.35
N PRO A 99 0.07 -6.80 -2.69
CA PRO A 99 -0.82 -7.53 -3.59
C PRO A 99 -1.10 -8.98 -3.17
N PRO A 100 -0.13 -9.76 -2.65
CA PRO A 100 -0.39 -11.12 -2.20
C PRO A 100 -1.37 -11.27 -1.02
N ASN A 101 -1.75 -10.19 -0.34
CA ASN A 101 -2.85 -10.24 0.62
C ASN A 101 -4.21 -10.46 -0.07
N ILE A 102 -4.29 -10.17 -1.38
CA ILE A 102 -5.48 -10.42 -2.22
C ILE A 102 -5.48 -11.86 -2.76
N ALA A 103 -4.35 -12.56 -2.70
CA ALA A 103 -4.16 -13.85 -3.37
C ALA A 103 -5.05 -14.99 -2.85
N ASN A 104 -5.69 -14.84 -1.69
CA ASN A 104 -6.72 -15.77 -1.22
C ASN A 104 -7.97 -15.78 -2.12
N TYR A 105 -8.21 -14.68 -2.85
CA TYR A 105 -9.32 -14.52 -3.79
C TYR A 105 -8.91 -14.80 -5.25
N ASP A 106 -7.65 -14.45 -5.61
CA ASP A 106 -7.08 -14.75 -6.92
C ASP A 106 -5.56 -15.00 -6.79
N LYS A 107 -5.16 -16.25 -7.03
CA LYS A 107 -3.76 -16.70 -6.89
C LYS A 107 -2.76 -15.93 -7.76
N LYS A 108 -3.21 -15.26 -8.84
CA LYS A 108 -2.35 -14.43 -9.69
C LYS A 108 -1.60 -13.36 -8.90
N PHE A 109 -2.20 -12.84 -7.82
CA PHE A 109 -1.54 -11.87 -6.94
C PHE A 109 -0.31 -12.40 -6.20
N TYR A 110 -0.11 -13.71 -6.07
CA TYR A 110 1.16 -14.26 -5.54
C TYR A 110 2.37 -13.92 -6.39
N SER A 111 2.19 -13.65 -7.69
CA SER A 111 3.29 -13.34 -8.61
C SER A 111 4.07 -12.09 -8.20
N PHE A 112 3.47 -11.17 -7.46
CA PHE A 112 4.15 -9.97 -6.96
C PHE A 112 5.26 -10.26 -5.93
N TRP A 113 5.28 -11.47 -5.34
CA TRP A 113 6.30 -11.86 -4.36
C TRP A 113 7.21 -12.99 -4.87
N LEU A 114 7.29 -13.18 -6.18
CA LEU A 114 8.29 -14.08 -6.73
C LEU A 114 9.70 -13.53 -6.42
N PRO A 115 10.59 -14.35 -5.83
CA PRO A 115 11.93 -13.91 -5.51
C PRO A 115 12.74 -13.52 -6.74
N PHE A 116 13.59 -12.50 -6.62
CA PHE A 116 14.48 -11.98 -7.67
C PHE A 116 13.78 -11.56 -8.97
N LEU A 117 12.50 -11.17 -8.86
CA LEU A 117 11.69 -10.74 -10.00
C LEU A 117 12.23 -9.46 -10.65
N PHE A 118 12.65 -8.52 -9.83
CA PHE A 118 13.18 -7.23 -10.25
C PHE A 118 14.65 -7.09 -9.79
N PRO A 119 15.61 -6.92 -10.73
CA PRO A 119 17.03 -6.80 -10.38
C PRO A 119 17.35 -5.55 -9.53
N ASN A 120 16.59 -4.47 -9.72
CA ASN A 120 16.79 -3.19 -9.06
C ASN A 120 15.45 -2.44 -8.91
N SER A 121 15.48 -1.30 -8.22
CA SER A 121 14.29 -0.47 -8.00
C SER A 121 13.77 0.20 -9.28
N ASP A 122 14.65 0.50 -10.25
CA ASP A 122 14.23 1.12 -11.52
C ASP A 122 13.39 0.15 -12.35
N ASP A 123 13.77 -1.14 -12.39
CA ASP A 123 12.97 -2.18 -13.05
C ASP A 123 11.61 -2.37 -12.35
N LEU A 124 11.57 -2.31 -11.01
CA LEU A 124 10.32 -2.34 -10.26
C LEU A 124 9.45 -1.12 -10.57
N LEU A 125 10.01 0.10 -10.59
CA LEU A 125 9.26 1.32 -10.91
C LEU A 125 8.74 1.29 -12.35
N ALA A 126 9.54 0.80 -13.30
CA ALA A 126 9.10 0.60 -14.68
C ALA A 126 7.92 -0.38 -14.78
N PHE A 127 7.90 -1.42 -13.95
CA PHE A 127 6.77 -2.33 -13.81
C PHE A 127 5.54 -1.62 -13.22
N CYS A 128 5.71 -0.90 -12.12
CA CYS A 128 4.63 -0.17 -11.46
C CYS A 128 3.96 0.88 -12.36
N HIS A 129 4.71 1.51 -13.27
CA HIS A 129 4.21 2.54 -14.19
C HIS A 129 3.79 1.98 -15.56
N SER A 130 3.90 0.67 -15.80
CA SER A 130 3.54 0.08 -17.10
C SER A 130 2.04 0.09 -17.33
N ASP A 131 1.57 0.73 -18.41
CA ASP A 131 0.16 0.73 -18.82
C ASP A 131 -0.38 -0.70 -18.97
N LYS A 132 0.43 -1.62 -19.51
CA LYS A 132 0.08 -3.03 -19.66
C LYS A 132 -0.14 -3.71 -18.31
N VAL A 133 0.71 -3.44 -17.31
CA VAL A 133 0.52 -3.96 -15.94
C VAL A 133 -0.74 -3.41 -15.34
N HIS A 134 -0.97 -2.10 -15.49
CA HIS A 134 -2.18 -1.44 -14.99
C HIS A 134 -3.43 -2.04 -15.62
N GLU A 135 -3.47 -2.25 -16.93
CA GLU A 135 -4.61 -2.86 -17.63
C GLU A 135 -4.88 -4.28 -17.10
N VAL A 136 -3.85 -5.13 -17.05
CA VAL A 136 -4.00 -6.54 -16.66
C VAL A 136 -4.37 -6.67 -15.19
N VAL A 137 -3.65 -5.98 -14.29
CA VAL A 137 -3.89 -6.08 -12.84
C VAL A 137 -5.21 -5.43 -12.46
N ASN A 138 -5.59 -4.31 -13.10
CA ASN A 138 -6.91 -3.73 -12.90
C ASN A 138 -8.02 -4.69 -13.37
N GLY A 139 -7.80 -5.46 -14.43
CA GLY A 139 -8.70 -6.54 -14.84
C GLY A 139 -8.93 -7.56 -13.72
N TRP A 140 -7.85 -8.00 -13.05
CA TRP A 140 -7.97 -8.93 -11.90
C TRP A 140 -8.71 -8.30 -10.71
N CYS A 141 -8.46 -7.00 -10.45
CA CYS A 141 -9.20 -6.27 -9.40
C CYS A 141 -10.68 -6.14 -9.75
N ASN A 142 -11.00 -5.90 -11.02
CA ASN A 142 -12.37 -5.78 -11.49
C ASN A 142 -13.17 -7.08 -11.34
N ASP A 143 -12.54 -8.24 -11.57
CA ASP A 143 -13.13 -9.55 -11.34
C ASP A 143 -13.49 -9.77 -9.85
N LEU A 144 -12.86 -9.01 -8.96
CA LEU A 144 -13.06 -9.03 -7.50
C LEU A 144 -13.89 -7.84 -6.99
N GLU A 145 -14.68 -7.17 -7.83
CA GLU A 145 -15.52 -6.01 -7.45
C GLU A 145 -14.70 -4.82 -6.87
N MET A 146 -13.44 -4.72 -7.27
CA MET A 146 -12.54 -3.63 -6.90
C MET A 146 -11.98 -2.94 -8.15
N GLU A 147 -11.49 -1.73 -8.00
CA GLU A 147 -10.74 -1.00 -9.02
C GLU A 147 -9.36 -0.65 -8.47
N MET A 148 -8.32 -0.90 -9.24
CA MET A 148 -6.97 -0.53 -8.88
C MET A 148 -6.77 0.97 -9.08
N LEU A 149 -6.29 1.66 -8.04
CA LEU A 149 -5.89 3.07 -8.12
C LEU A 149 -4.41 3.22 -8.51
N GLY A 150 -3.58 2.21 -8.25
CA GLY A 150 -2.19 2.16 -8.63
C GLY A 150 -1.38 1.17 -7.82
N ILE A 151 -0.10 1.06 -8.19
CA ILE A 151 0.91 0.20 -7.56
C ILE A 151 2.16 1.05 -7.33
N ASN A 152 2.80 0.93 -6.17
CA ASN A 152 4.08 1.59 -5.90
C ASN A 152 5.10 0.67 -5.24
N ASN A 153 6.36 1.13 -5.23
CA ASN A 153 7.45 0.46 -4.53
C ASN A 153 7.24 0.55 -3.00
N ALA A 154 7.38 -0.57 -2.31
CA ALA A 154 7.31 -0.66 -0.86
C ALA A 154 8.69 -0.99 -0.22
N GLY A 155 9.75 -1.06 -1.03
CA GLY A 155 11.11 -1.42 -0.61
C GLY A 155 11.39 -2.91 -0.73
N SER A 156 12.66 -3.28 -0.54
CA SER A 156 13.08 -4.68 -0.55
C SER A 156 12.81 -5.33 0.81
N ARG A 157 12.25 -6.52 0.80
CA ARG A 157 11.99 -7.30 2.01
C ARG A 157 13.29 -7.90 2.53
N GLN A 158 13.58 -7.63 3.80
CA GLN A 158 14.77 -8.05 4.50
C GLN A 158 14.41 -8.98 5.65
N ILE A 159 15.32 -9.86 6.03
CA ILE A 159 15.11 -10.83 7.12
C ILE A 159 15.64 -10.23 8.41
N SER A 160 14.85 -10.28 9.48
CA SER A 160 15.34 -9.91 10.82
C SER A 160 15.15 -11.02 11.82
N ASN A 161 16.01 -11.08 12.84
CA ASN A 161 15.92 -12.07 13.90
C ASN A 161 16.60 -11.61 15.19
N SER A 162 16.30 -12.31 16.30
CA SER A 162 16.87 -12.06 17.62
C SER A 162 17.98 -13.06 18.01
N LYS A 163 18.37 -13.99 17.12
CA LYS A 163 19.24 -15.13 17.47
C LYS A 163 20.69 -14.95 17.05
N LYS A 164 20.94 -14.64 15.77
CA LYS A 164 22.27 -14.64 15.17
C LYS A 164 22.33 -13.91 13.83
N GLU A 165 23.53 -13.62 13.39
CA GLU A 165 23.81 -13.20 12.02
C GLU A 165 23.44 -14.31 11.03
N ILE A 166 22.85 -13.92 9.87
CA ILE A 166 22.55 -14.80 8.75
C ILE A 166 23.40 -14.34 7.58
N THR A 167 24.23 -15.22 7.06
CA THR A 167 25.16 -14.96 5.95
C THR A 167 25.00 -15.97 4.82
N LYS A 168 24.19 -16.98 5.00
CA LYS A 168 23.82 -18.00 4.00
C LYS A 168 22.44 -18.59 4.32
N PRO A 169 21.74 -19.15 3.33
CA PRO A 169 20.38 -19.70 3.50
C PRO A 169 20.26 -20.71 4.64
N GLU A 170 21.27 -21.58 4.80
CA GLU A 170 21.25 -22.63 5.82
C GLU A 170 21.25 -22.09 7.25
N ASP A 171 21.62 -20.84 7.46
CA ASP A 171 21.57 -20.19 8.76
C ASP A 171 20.15 -19.99 9.26
N LEU A 172 19.17 -19.98 8.37
CA LEU A 172 17.73 -19.93 8.70
C LEU A 172 17.16 -21.26 9.15
N LYS A 173 17.87 -22.37 8.94
CA LYS A 173 17.37 -23.71 9.22
C LYS A 173 16.88 -23.85 10.65
N GLY A 174 15.61 -24.26 10.78
CA GLY A 174 14.95 -24.50 12.05
C GLY A 174 14.53 -23.26 12.84
N MET A 175 14.78 -22.04 12.33
CA MET A 175 14.31 -20.81 12.95
C MET A 175 12.81 -20.63 12.73
N ASN A 176 12.11 -20.16 13.76
CA ASN A 176 10.70 -19.81 13.67
C ASN A 176 10.57 -18.41 13.08
N ILE A 177 10.28 -18.33 11.80
CA ILE A 177 10.17 -17.05 11.07
C ILE A 177 8.70 -16.76 10.82
N ARG A 178 8.23 -15.61 11.29
CA ARG A 178 6.90 -15.12 10.90
C ARG A 178 6.93 -14.72 9.44
N VAL A 179 5.91 -15.15 8.73
CA VAL A 179 5.60 -14.71 7.37
C VAL A 179 4.15 -14.22 7.30
N PRO A 180 3.76 -13.37 6.34
CA PRO A 180 2.36 -13.09 6.08
C PRO A 180 1.63 -14.36 5.63
N GLY A 181 0.29 -14.35 5.69
CA GLY A 181 -0.56 -15.49 5.33
C GLY A 181 -0.57 -15.84 3.84
N ALA A 182 0.59 -15.78 3.19
CA ALA A 182 0.78 -16.04 1.76
C ALA A 182 1.56 -17.34 1.55
N ASN A 183 0.99 -18.29 0.83
CA ASN A 183 1.60 -19.59 0.57
C ASN A 183 3.00 -19.49 -0.03
N ILE A 184 3.24 -18.50 -0.90
CA ILE A 184 4.55 -18.29 -1.52
C ILE A 184 5.66 -18.11 -0.49
N PHE A 185 5.43 -17.36 0.59
CA PHE A 185 6.43 -17.20 1.65
C PHE A 185 6.52 -18.41 2.57
N ILE A 186 5.40 -19.08 2.82
CA ILE A 186 5.40 -20.34 3.58
C ILE A 186 6.27 -21.36 2.86
N ASP A 187 6.09 -21.51 1.54
CA ASP A 187 6.86 -22.44 0.73
C ASP A 187 8.32 -22.02 0.60
N LEU A 188 8.60 -20.74 0.36
CA LEU A 188 9.94 -20.19 0.29
C LEU A 188 10.73 -20.46 1.59
N TYR A 189 10.19 -20.07 2.72
CA TYR A 189 10.89 -20.22 4.00
C TYR A 189 11.02 -21.68 4.44
N ARG A 190 10.02 -22.51 4.15
CA ARG A 190 10.06 -23.94 4.50
C ARG A 190 10.96 -24.76 3.57
N ASN A 191 10.74 -24.64 2.27
CA ASN A 191 11.32 -25.54 1.29
C ASN A 191 12.71 -25.13 0.83
N TYR A 192 12.97 -23.81 0.74
CA TYR A 192 14.24 -23.28 0.24
C TYR A 192 15.19 -22.87 1.38
N PHE A 193 14.69 -22.30 2.47
CA PHE A 193 15.52 -21.88 3.60
C PHE A 193 15.54 -22.91 4.76
N GLY A 194 14.65 -23.89 4.76
CA GLY A 194 14.56 -24.89 5.83
C GLY A 194 14.14 -24.31 7.19
N ALA A 195 13.55 -23.13 7.19
CA ALA A 195 12.99 -22.50 8.37
C ALA A 195 11.62 -23.10 8.75
N ASN A 196 11.11 -22.71 9.91
CA ASN A 196 9.76 -23.02 10.37
C ASN A 196 8.88 -21.75 10.18
N PRO A 197 8.22 -21.55 9.03
CA PRO A 197 7.38 -20.38 8.81
C PRO A 197 6.11 -20.46 9.64
N THR A 198 5.76 -19.34 10.28
CA THR A 198 4.51 -19.15 11.02
C THR A 198 3.72 -18.03 10.38
N ALA A 199 2.59 -18.35 9.74
CA ALA A 199 1.68 -17.35 9.19
C ALA A 199 0.96 -16.62 10.33
N MET A 200 0.97 -15.27 10.27
CA MET A 200 0.43 -14.44 11.34
C MET A 200 0.09 -13.04 10.80
N ASP A 201 -0.98 -12.44 11.29
CA ASP A 201 -1.32 -11.06 10.97
C ASP A 201 -0.24 -10.08 11.44
N PHE A 202 -0.05 -8.99 10.68
CA PHE A 202 1.04 -8.05 10.95
C PHE A 202 0.91 -7.39 12.33
N SER A 203 -0.31 -7.13 12.78
CA SER A 203 -0.60 -6.51 14.08
C SER A 203 -0.10 -7.32 15.29
N GLU A 204 0.13 -8.63 15.11
CA GLU A 204 0.57 -9.54 16.18
C GLU A 204 2.10 -9.70 16.25
N VAL A 205 2.82 -9.25 15.20
CA VAL A 205 4.25 -9.54 15.01
C VAL A 205 5.11 -8.99 16.11
N TYR A 206 4.98 -7.69 16.46
CA TYR A 206 5.79 -7.07 17.50
C TYR A 206 5.67 -7.81 18.84
N THR A 207 4.45 -8.11 19.25
CA THR A 207 4.19 -8.84 20.52
C THR A 207 4.79 -10.24 20.48
N SER A 208 4.67 -10.95 19.37
CA SER A 208 5.22 -12.30 19.21
C SER A 208 6.74 -12.32 19.24
N LEU A 209 7.40 -11.32 18.63
CA LEU A 209 8.85 -11.12 18.71
C LEU A 209 9.30 -10.80 20.15
N GLN A 210 8.58 -9.90 20.83
CA GLN A 210 8.85 -9.53 22.22
C GLN A 210 8.72 -10.71 23.16
N GLN A 211 7.69 -11.54 22.96
CA GLN A 211 7.44 -12.77 23.73
C GLN A 211 8.34 -13.93 23.33
N LYS A 212 9.13 -13.79 22.26
CA LYS A 212 10.02 -14.82 21.69
C LYS A 212 9.28 -16.10 21.27
N THR A 213 8.01 -15.99 20.88
CA THR A 213 7.23 -17.10 20.27
C THR A 213 7.66 -17.34 18.83
N ILE A 214 8.23 -16.34 18.18
CA ILE A 214 8.92 -16.40 16.89
C ILE A 214 10.34 -15.84 17.07
N ASP A 215 11.28 -16.32 16.25
CA ASP A 215 12.69 -15.91 16.29
C ASP A 215 12.96 -14.70 15.41
N GLY A 216 12.19 -14.56 14.34
CA GLY A 216 12.37 -13.50 13.36
C GLY A 216 11.14 -13.27 12.48
N GLN A 217 11.29 -12.33 11.57
CA GLN A 217 10.30 -11.94 10.59
C GLN A 217 10.98 -11.42 9.31
N GLU A 218 10.21 -11.11 8.27
CA GLU A 218 10.69 -10.50 7.05
C GLU A 218 9.76 -9.35 6.65
N ASN A 219 10.33 -8.22 6.30
CA ASN A 219 9.63 -7.02 5.81
C ASN A 219 10.65 -6.02 5.21
N PRO A 220 10.18 -5.04 4.42
CA PRO A 220 11.02 -3.93 4.00
C PRO A 220 11.65 -3.19 5.19
N ILE A 221 12.85 -2.63 4.98
CA ILE A 221 13.61 -1.98 6.05
C ILE A 221 12.86 -0.77 6.65
N ALA A 222 12.10 -0.04 5.84
CA ALA A 222 11.26 1.06 6.30
C ALA A 222 10.12 0.58 7.23
N VAL A 223 9.57 -0.61 6.97
CA VAL A 223 8.58 -1.25 7.85
C VAL A 223 9.22 -1.73 9.14
N PHE A 224 10.43 -2.29 9.07
CA PHE A 224 11.20 -2.69 10.25
C PHE A 224 11.43 -1.50 11.20
N ASP A 225 11.84 -0.34 10.66
CA ASP A 225 12.07 0.87 11.44
C ASP A 225 10.78 1.46 12.02
N SER A 226 9.75 1.68 11.18
CA SER A 226 8.49 2.29 11.61
C SER A 226 7.72 1.43 12.63
N SER A 227 7.88 0.10 12.57
CA SER A 227 7.30 -0.85 13.53
C SER A 227 8.17 -1.05 14.78
N LYS A 228 9.30 -0.34 14.89
CA LYS A 228 10.23 -0.40 16.03
C LYS A 228 10.77 -1.81 16.29
N PHE A 229 10.91 -2.62 15.26
CA PHE A 229 11.39 -3.99 15.43
C PHE A 229 12.82 -4.05 15.94
N ALA A 230 13.64 -3.01 15.76
CA ALA A 230 14.97 -2.91 16.36
C ALA A 230 14.98 -3.01 17.90
N GLU A 231 13.86 -2.73 18.57
CA GLU A 231 13.74 -2.90 20.03
C GLU A 231 13.73 -4.39 20.46
N VAL A 232 13.34 -5.29 19.54
CA VAL A 232 13.12 -6.73 19.81
C VAL A 232 13.90 -7.65 18.85
N GLN A 233 14.59 -7.09 17.85
CA GLN A 233 15.35 -7.81 16.82
C GLN A 233 16.73 -7.16 16.67
N GLN A 234 17.78 -7.90 16.99
CA GLN A 234 19.17 -7.38 16.95
C GLN A 234 19.81 -7.50 15.56
N TYR A 235 19.43 -8.51 14.78
CA TYR A 235 20.06 -8.86 13.52
C TYR A 235 19.13 -8.59 12.34
N VAL A 236 19.66 -7.95 11.31
CA VAL A 236 18.99 -7.73 10.02
C VAL A 236 19.90 -8.26 8.92
N THR A 237 19.34 -9.01 8.00
CA THR A 237 20.05 -9.53 6.83
C THR A 237 19.41 -8.94 5.57
N LEU A 238 20.20 -8.12 4.86
CA LEU A 238 19.84 -7.61 3.55
C LEU A 238 20.04 -8.73 2.52
N TRP A 239 18.96 -9.22 1.94
CA TRP A 239 19.02 -10.27 0.94
C TRP A 239 18.38 -9.86 -0.39
N ASP A 240 17.60 -8.77 -0.37
CA ASP A 240 16.97 -8.15 -1.54
C ASP A 240 16.24 -9.13 -2.49
N GLY A 241 15.90 -10.29 -1.97
CA GLY A 241 15.30 -11.35 -2.79
C GLY A 241 13.87 -11.07 -3.22
N VAL A 242 13.15 -10.23 -2.51
CA VAL A 242 11.80 -9.80 -2.88
C VAL A 242 11.71 -8.28 -2.80
N ARG A 243 11.60 -7.63 -3.94
CA ARG A 243 11.25 -6.21 -4.02
C ARG A 243 9.74 -6.10 -3.93
N ASP A 244 9.28 -5.51 -2.84
CA ASP A 244 7.87 -5.48 -2.49
C ASP A 244 7.15 -4.31 -3.16
N THR A 245 5.86 -4.49 -3.32
CA THR A 245 4.95 -3.46 -3.86
C THR A 245 3.78 -3.27 -2.94
N THR A 246 3.18 -2.10 -3.01
CA THR A 246 1.87 -1.84 -2.44
C THR A 246 0.89 -1.59 -3.56
N ILE A 247 -0.28 -2.21 -3.50
CA ILE A 247 -1.41 -1.94 -4.38
C ILE A 247 -2.48 -1.16 -3.63
N TRP A 248 -3.04 -0.15 -4.27
CA TRP A 248 -4.22 0.54 -3.77
C TRP A 248 -5.44 0.09 -4.56
N VAL A 249 -6.41 -0.44 -3.85
CA VAL A 249 -7.68 -0.89 -4.41
C VAL A 249 -8.83 -0.09 -3.82
N MET A 250 -9.78 0.28 -4.66
CA MET A 250 -10.99 0.99 -4.28
C MET A 250 -12.22 0.13 -4.56
N SER A 251 -13.20 0.19 -3.69
CA SER A 251 -14.49 -0.49 -3.90
C SER A 251 -15.15 -0.01 -5.18
N ARG A 252 -15.60 -0.93 -6.03
CA ARG A 252 -16.41 -0.61 -7.21
C ARG A 252 -17.69 0.13 -6.84
N LYS A 253 -18.32 -0.29 -5.73
CA LYS A 253 -19.53 0.38 -5.22
C LYS A 253 -19.27 1.82 -4.82
N THR A 254 -18.09 2.12 -4.31
CA THR A 254 -17.70 3.50 -4.01
C THR A 254 -17.41 4.28 -5.28
N MET A 255 -16.66 3.69 -6.23
CA MET A 255 -16.44 4.32 -7.54
C MET A 255 -17.75 4.69 -8.24
N ASP A 256 -18.74 3.79 -8.20
CA ASP A 256 -20.06 4.02 -8.83
C ASP A 256 -20.85 5.15 -8.19
N ARG A 257 -20.60 5.47 -6.92
CA ARG A 257 -21.24 6.60 -6.20
C ARG A 257 -20.61 7.95 -6.51
N LEU A 258 -19.35 7.97 -6.98
CA LEU A 258 -18.66 9.19 -7.33
C LEU A 258 -19.13 9.74 -8.68
N SER A 259 -19.12 11.05 -8.82
CA SER A 259 -19.28 11.69 -10.14
C SER A 259 -18.12 11.31 -11.06
N PRO A 260 -18.26 11.37 -12.38
CA PRO A 260 -17.15 11.14 -13.29
C PRO A 260 -15.94 12.03 -13.00
N GLU A 261 -16.16 13.30 -12.66
CA GLU A 261 -15.13 14.26 -12.28
C GLU A 261 -14.38 13.82 -10.99
N ASP A 262 -15.13 13.41 -9.96
CA ASP A 262 -14.54 12.97 -8.70
C ASP A 262 -13.77 11.64 -8.84
N ARG A 263 -14.22 10.74 -9.76
CA ARG A 263 -13.47 9.52 -10.07
C ARG A 263 -12.09 9.82 -10.64
N GLU A 264 -12.03 10.70 -11.63
CA GLU A 264 -10.76 11.10 -12.24
C GLU A 264 -9.87 11.82 -11.23
N LEU A 265 -10.43 12.75 -10.45
CA LEU A 265 -9.70 13.44 -9.38
C LEU A 265 -9.09 12.47 -8.38
N VAL A 266 -9.83 11.46 -7.92
CA VAL A 266 -9.33 10.44 -6.98
C VAL A 266 -8.20 9.63 -7.60
N LYS A 267 -8.32 9.23 -8.89
CA LYS A 267 -7.27 8.49 -9.61
C LYS A 267 -6.00 9.32 -9.80
N GLU A 268 -6.14 10.57 -10.23
CA GLU A 268 -5.00 11.50 -10.38
C GLU A 268 -4.29 11.73 -9.05
N CYS A 269 -5.04 11.98 -7.97
CA CYS A 269 -4.47 12.15 -6.64
C CYS A 269 -3.78 10.88 -6.13
N ALA A 270 -4.33 9.69 -6.45
CA ALA A 270 -3.71 8.43 -6.07
C ALA A 270 -2.37 8.24 -6.81
N ALA A 271 -2.32 8.47 -8.11
CA ALA A 271 -1.08 8.38 -8.89
C ALA A 271 -0.01 9.33 -8.34
N GLU A 272 -0.35 10.61 -8.10
CA GLU A 272 0.56 11.61 -7.57
C GLU A 272 1.07 11.26 -6.15
N ALA A 273 0.20 10.73 -5.29
CA ALA A 273 0.59 10.31 -3.95
C ALA A 273 1.50 9.07 -3.98
N LEU A 274 1.23 8.10 -4.88
CA LEU A 274 2.06 6.91 -5.02
C LEU A 274 3.46 7.26 -5.53
N ASP A 275 3.58 8.19 -6.48
CA ASP A 275 4.86 8.70 -6.97
C ASP A 275 5.63 9.43 -5.86
N TRP A 276 4.95 10.30 -5.09
CA TRP A 276 5.54 10.91 -3.91
C TRP A 276 6.07 9.86 -2.92
N GLY A 277 5.33 8.76 -2.71
CA GLY A 277 5.75 7.66 -1.86
C GLY A 277 7.01 6.95 -2.37
N ASN A 278 7.14 6.76 -3.70
CA ASN A 278 8.33 6.20 -4.34
C ASN A 278 9.57 7.06 -4.09
N ASP A 279 9.44 8.38 -4.30
CA ASP A 279 10.52 9.36 -4.10
C ASP A 279 10.93 9.40 -2.62
N TYR A 280 9.97 9.47 -1.71
CA TYR A 280 10.22 9.46 -0.28
C TYR A 280 10.99 8.21 0.16
N LEU A 281 10.61 7.03 -0.34
CA LEU A 281 11.29 5.79 -0.01
C LEU A 281 12.73 5.78 -0.52
N ALA A 282 12.96 6.20 -1.77
CA ALA A 282 14.28 6.28 -2.38
C ALA A 282 15.23 7.18 -1.58
N ASP A 283 14.73 8.34 -1.13
CA ASP A 283 15.51 9.30 -0.35
C ASP A 283 15.83 8.81 1.07
N ASN A 284 15.02 7.93 1.64
CA ASN A 284 15.09 7.58 3.07
C ASN A 284 15.64 6.18 3.37
N GLU A 285 15.68 5.25 2.42
CA GLU A 285 16.07 3.85 2.69
C GLU A 285 17.51 3.76 3.26
N ALA A 286 18.48 4.43 2.61
CA ALA A 286 19.88 4.46 3.08
C ALA A 286 20.00 5.16 4.44
N VAL A 287 19.22 6.20 4.69
CA VAL A 287 19.18 6.93 5.97
C VAL A 287 18.68 6.02 7.09
N ILE A 288 17.64 5.23 6.83
CA ILE A 288 17.09 4.25 7.79
C ILE A 288 18.14 3.17 8.11
N ILE A 289 18.80 2.61 7.09
CA ILE A 289 19.88 1.60 7.29
C ILE A 289 20.98 2.17 8.17
N GLN A 290 21.44 3.38 7.91
CA GLN A 290 22.48 4.02 8.72
C GLN A 290 22.00 4.27 10.16
N LYS A 291 20.79 4.77 10.35
CA LYS A 291 20.17 4.96 11.67
C LYS A 291 20.11 3.65 12.47
N LEU A 292 19.75 2.55 11.84
CA LEU A 292 19.71 1.23 12.48
C LEU A 292 21.10 0.74 12.90
N LYS A 293 22.12 0.94 12.04
CA LYS A 293 23.53 0.64 12.37
C LYS A 293 24.02 1.46 13.57
N ASP A 294 23.72 2.76 13.57
CA ASP A 294 24.09 3.65 14.67
C ASP A 294 23.36 3.30 15.98
N GLY A 295 22.15 2.74 15.88
CA GLY A 295 21.36 2.21 16.99
C GLY A 295 21.81 0.85 17.50
N GLY A 296 22.83 0.23 16.88
CA GLY A 296 23.39 -1.06 17.32
C GLY A 296 22.79 -2.30 16.66
N THR A 297 21.95 -2.13 15.62
CA THR A 297 21.47 -3.24 14.79
C THR A 297 22.64 -3.81 13.99
N VAL A 298 22.85 -5.12 14.08
CA VAL A 298 23.88 -5.82 13.28
C VAL A 298 23.28 -6.13 11.92
N ILE A 299 23.86 -5.54 10.88
CA ILE A 299 23.40 -5.72 9.50
C ILE A 299 24.38 -6.59 8.74
N THR A 300 23.87 -7.70 8.17
CA THR A 300 24.59 -8.61 7.27
C THR A 300 23.97 -8.57 5.87
N GLU A 301 24.66 -9.14 4.91
CA GLU A 301 24.18 -9.28 3.54
C GLU A 301 24.13 -10.76 3.15
N LEU A 302 23.10 -11.13 2.39
CA LEU A 302 22.93 -12.48 1.84
C LEU A 302 22.73 -12.34 0.33
N THR A 303 23.75 -12.72 -0.44
CA THR A 303 23.76 -12.63 -1.91
C THR A 303 23.61 -14.03 -2.51
N GLU A 304 22.39 -14.58 -2.56
CA GLU A 304 22.23 -15.95 -3.09
C GLU A 304 21.01 -16.05 -4.03
N GLU A 305 21.27 -15.90 -5.33
CA GLU A 305 20.33 -16.25 -6.38
C GLU A 305 19.92 -17.74 -6.39
N GLN A 306 20.74 -18.60 -5.77
CA GLN A 306 20.59 -20.05 -5.85
C GLN A 306 19.49 -20.61 -4.93
N ALA A 307 19.13 -19.89 -3.88
CA ALA A 307 18.16 -20.37 -2.88
C ALA A 307 16.75 -20.56 -3.43
N CYS A 308 16.40 -19.95 -4.56
CA CYS A 308 15.04 -19.92 -5.10
C CYS A 308 14.89 -20.59 -6.47
N ALA A 309 15.88 -21.37 -6.92
CA ALA A 309 15.80 -22.07 -8.21
C ALA A 309 14.57 -22.99 -8.28
N GLY A 310 13.80 -22.90 -9.35
CA GLY A 310 12.60 -23.72 -9.58
C GLY A 310 11.29 -23.14 -9.04
N ILE A 311 11.32 -22.09 -8.22
CA ILE A 311 10.09 -21.51 -7.66
C ILE A 311 9.16 -20.97 -8.73
N TYR A 312 9.71 -20.40 -9.83
CA TYR A 312 8.91 -19.91 -10.96
C TYR A 312 8.10 -21.02 -11.62
N ASP A 313 8.74 -22.19 -11.86
CA ASP A 313 8.09 -23.35 -12.50
C ASP A 313 6.92 -23.87 -11.66
N ASP A 314 7.08 -23.87 -10.35
CA ASP A 314 6.02 -24.30 -9.43
C ASP A 314 4.85 -23.31 -9.40
N TYR A 315 5.13 -22.00 -9.44
CA TYR A 315 4.07 -20.99 -9.47
C TYR A 315 3.42 -20.85 -10.84
N ALA A 316 4.16 -21.02 -11.93
CA ALA A 316 3.57 -21.04 -13.28
C ALA A 316 2.47 -22.08 -13.43
N LYS A 317 2.61 -23.25 -12.77
CA LYS A 317 1.56 -24.30 -12.74
C LYS A 317 0.27 -23.84 -12.04
N SER A 318 0.36 -22.91 -11.10
CA SER A 318 -0.78 -22.44 -10.29
C SER A 318 -1.43 -21.17 -10.79
N VAL A 319 -0.67 -20.25 -11.41
CA VAL A 319 -1.13 -18.93 -11.84
C VAL A 319 -1.22 -18.79 -13.36
N GLY A 320 -0.57 -19.67 -14.11
CA GLY A 320 -0.45 -19.61 -15.58
C GLY A 320 0.86 -18.97 -16.04
N GLN A 321 1.44 -19.55 -17.10
CA GLN A 321 2.72 -19.08 -17.65
C GLN A 321 2.63 -17.62 -18.14
N GLU A 322 1.51 -17.22 -18.72
CA GLU A 322 1.26 -15.84 -19.20
C GLU A 322 1.40 -14.79 -18.07
N VAL A 323 0.98 -15.15 -16.84
CA VAL A 323 1.15 -14.27 -15.67
C VAL A 323 2.62 -14.15 -15.31
N ILE A 324 3.34 -15.28 -15.25
CA ILE A 324 4.79 -15.27 -14.99
C ILE A 324 5.53 -14.48 -16.07
N ASP A 325 5.19 -14.65 -17.34
CA ASP A 325 5.80 -13.94 -18.47
C ASP A 325 5.58 -12.41 -18.35
N LEU A 326 4.40 -11.96 -17.92
CA LEU A 326 4.15 -10.55 -17.67
C LEU A 326 5.15 -9.99 -16.66
N PHE A 327 5.34 -10.68 -15.54
CA PHE A 327 6.19 -10.23 -14.45
C PHE A 327 7.69 -10.36 -14.77
N THR A 328 8.10 -11.35 -15.57
CA THR A 328 9.52 -11.59 -15.92
C THR A 328 10.00 -10.82 -17.15
N GLY A 329 9.33 -9.74 -17.53
CA GLY A 329 9.76 -8.83 -18.58
C GLY A 329 8.72 -8.51 -19.64
N GLY A 330 7.58 -9.21 -19.66
CA GLY A 330 6.48 -8.95 -20.60
C GLY A 330 5.87 -7.55 -20.47
N TYR A 331 6.11 -6.87 -19.37
CA TYR A 331 5.70 -5.48 -19.13
C TYR A 331 6.55 -4.45 -19.90
N LYS A 332 7.72 -4.83 -20.39
CA LYS A 332 8.64 -3.95 -21.14
C LYS A 332 8.28 -3.82 -22.63
N ASN A 333 7.26 -4.56 -23.11
CA ASN A 333 6.88 -4.63 -24.53
C ASN A 333 5.54 -3.95 -24.84
#